data_1886da409eb09d6c2180de4ee2c0add5
#
_entry.id   1886da409eb09d6c2180de4ee2c0add5
#
_cell.length_a   1.000
_cell.length_b   1.000
_cell.length_c   1.000
_cell.angle_alpha   90.00
_cell.angle_beta   90.00
_cell.angle_gamma   90.00
#
_symmetry.space_group_name_H-M   'P 1'
#
loop_
_entity.id
_entity.type
_entity.pdbx_description
1 polymer ?
#
loop_
_entity_poly.entity_id
_entity_poly.type
_entity_poly.pdbx_seq_one_letter_code
_entity_poly.pdbx_strand_id
1 'polypeptide(L)'
;MENDLNKGADNPFARTELLLGAEAMAKLAQSRVAVFGIGGVGGYVVEALARSGVGALDLIDDDTVSVTNINRQIFALHSTIGRAKVDVAAERVRDINPACKVTTHKMFYLPENADEIDMAQFDYVVDSLDTITAKMEIARRCLKLGVTHIC
;
A
#
# COMPACT_ATOMS: atom_id res chain seq x y z
N MET A 1 6.06 -27.72 31.59
CA MET A 1 5.21 -27.42 30.39
C MET A 1 4.50 -26.09 30.62
N GLU A 2 5.31 -25.04 30.68
CA GLU A 2 4.80 -23.67 30.87
C GLU A 2 4.91 -22.89 29.55
N ASN A 3 3.76 -22.53 29.02
CA ASN A 3 3.44 -21.40 28.17
C ASN A 3 4.18 -21.17 26.84
N ASP A 4 3.98 -22.06 25.88
CA ASP A 4 4.09 -21.66 24.45
C ASP A 4 2.90 -20.79 23.97
N LEU A 5 1.87 -20.62 24.79
CA LEU A 5 0.69 -19.80 24.48
C LEU A 5 0.93 -18.28 24.60
N ASN A 6 2.02 -17.85 25.23
CA ASN A 6 2.32 -16.42 25.43
C ASN A 6 3.31 -15.83 24.42
N LYS A 7 3.93 -16.65 23.58
CA LYS A 7 4.82 -16.12 22.50
C LYS A 7 4.07 -15.39 21.39
N GLY A 8 2.75 -15.48 21.33
CA GLY A 8 1.93 -14.80 20.34
C GLY A 8 1.24 -13.51 20.80
N ALA A 9 1.32 -13.18 22.12
CA ALA A 9 0.57 -12.05 22.66
C ALA A 9 1.05 -10.68 22.16
N ASP A 10 2.33 -10.56 21.75
CA ASP A 10 2.94 -9.31 21.27
C ASP A 10 3.11 -9.25 19.74
N ASN A 11 2.71 -10.30 19.01
CA ASN A 11 2.77 -10.30 17.55
C ASN A 11 1.43 -9.80 16.97
N PRO A 12 1.38 -8.57 16.39
CA PRO A 12 0.16 -8.01 15.84
C PRO A 12 -0.41 -8.83 14.67
N PHE A 13 0.41 -9.69 14.05
CA PHE A 13 0.05 -10.53 12.91
C PHE A 13 -0.18 -12.00 13.29
N ALA A 14 -0.22 -12.34 14.57
CA ALA A 14 -0.33 -13.73 15.04
C ALA A 14 -1.50 -14.49 14.42
N ARG A 15 -2.67 -13.86 14.26
CA ARG A 15 -3.84 -14.49 13.63
C ARG A 15 -3.66 -14.73 12.14
N THR A 16 -2.99 -13.82 11.44
CA THR A 16 -2.64 -13.99 10.03
C THR A 16 -1.62 -15.13 9.87
N GLU A 17 -0.65 -15.21 10.78
CA GLU A 17 0.35 -16.27 10.80
C GLU A 17 -0.27 -17.66 11.05
N LEU A 18 -1.29 -17.78 11.91
CA LEU A 18 -2.04 -19.01 12.10
C LEU A 18 -2.72 -19.51 10.81
N LEU A 19 -3.14 -18.58 9.95
CA LEU A 19 -3.79 -18.91 8.69
C LEU A 19 -2.80 -19.20 7.56
N LEU A 20 -1.76 -18.37 7.43
CA LEU A 20 -0.84 -18.40 6.28
C LEU A 20 0.45 -19.19 6.58
N GLY A 21 0.83 -19.33 7.84
CA GLY A 21 2.09 -19.93 8.28
C GLY A 21 3.26 -18.93 8.30
N ALA A 22 4.30 -19.28 9.06
CA ALA A 22 5.47 -18.43 9.29
C ALA A 22 6.25 -18.11 8.00
N GLU A 23 6.33 -19.05 7.06
CA GLU A 23 7.02 -18.84 5.77
C GLU A 23 6.36 -17.76 4.92
N ALA A 24 5.02 -17.79 4.82
CA ALA A 24 4.26 -16.78 4.10
C ALA A 24 4.36 -15.40 4.78
N MET A 25 4.35 -15.36 6.12
CA MET A 25 4.55 -14.12 6.87
C MET A 25 5.94 -13.52 6.64
N ALA A 26 6.99 -14.36 6.60
CA ALA A 26 8.34 -13.92 6.27
C ALA A 26 8.43 -13.35 4.84
N LYS A 27 7.74 -13.97 3.88
CA LYS A 27 7.65 -13.47 2.50
C LYS A 27 6.95 -12.12 2.44
N LEU A 28 5.82 -11.95 3.12
CA LEU A 28 5.11 -10.66 3.21
C LEU A 28 6.00 -9.56 3.81
N ALA A 29 6.72 -9.86 4.89
CA ALA A 29 7.62 -8.92 5.55
C ALA A 29 8.82 -8.50 4.67
N GLN A 30 9.17 -9.26 3.65
CA GLN A 30 10.22 -8.94 2.69
C GLN A 30 9.67 -8.29 1.41
N SER A 31 8.36 -8.35 1.19
CA SER A 31 7.74 -7.85 -0.03
C SER A 31 7.62 -6.32 -0.04
N ARG A 32 7.80 -5.75 -1.23
CA ARG A 32 7.59 -4.32 -1.54
C ARG A 32 6.49 -4.16 -2.57
N VAL A 33 5.45 -3.41 -2.21
CA VAL A 33 4.26 -3.22 -3.04
C VAL A 33 4.07 -1.73 -3.35
N ALA A 34 3.85 -1.40 -4.62
CA ALA A 34 3.42 -0.08 -5.03
C ALA A 34 1.90 -0.01 -5.16
N VAL A 35 1.31 1.05 -4.63
CA VAL A 35 -0.12 1.34 -4.78
C VAL A 35 -0.29 2.70 -5.46
N PHE A 36 -0.82 2.65 -6.68
CA PHE A 36 -1.13 3.83 -7.49
C PHE A 36 -2.60 4.21 -7.28
N GLY A 37 -2.84 5.43 -6.79
CA GLY A 37 -4.16 5.92 -6.42
C GLY A 37 -4.56 5.54 -5.00
N ILE A 38 -4.64 6.52 -4.11
CA ILE A 38 -5.00 6.35 -2.68
C ILE A 38 -6.43 6.88 -2.45
N GLY A 39 -7.34 6.39 -3.28
CA GLY A 39 -8.75 6.75 -3.25
C GLY A 39 -9.63 5.72 -2.52
N GLY A 40 -10.84 5.51 -3.05
CA GLY A 40 -11.84 4.60 -2.48
C GLY A 40 -11.45 3.13 -2.54
N VAL A 41 -10.66 2.71 -3.51
CA VAL A 41 -10.13 1.34 -3.63
C VAL A 41 -8.74 1.26 -3.03
N GLY A 42 -7.79 2.08 -3.51
CA GLY A 42 -6.39 2.02 -3.07
C GLY A 42 -6.20 2.27 -1.58
N GLY A 43 -7.02 3.12 -0.97
CA GLY A 43 -6.97 3.34 0.49
C GLY A 43 -7.23 2.06 1.29
N TYR A 44 -8.22 1.26 0.90
CA TYR A 44 -8.50 -0.03 1.55
C TYR A 44 -7.43 -1.08 1.24
N VAL A 45 -6.84 -1.05 0.04
CA VAL A 45 -5.70 -1.91 -0.30
C VAL A 45 -4.51 -1.61 0.61
N VAL A 46 -4.15 -0.34 0.79
CA VAL A 46 -3.06 0.08 1.69
C VAL A 46 -3.32 -0.39 3.13
N GLU A 47 -4.54 -0.17 3.65
CA GLU A 47 -4.95 -0.63 4.99
C GLU A 47 -4.80 -2.15 5.12
N ALA A 48 -5.27 -2.92 4.14
CA ALA A 48 -5.19 -4.38 4.15
C ALA A 48 -3.74 -4.89 4.10
N LEU A 49 -2.90 -4.31 3.23
CA LEU A 49 -1.47 -4.68 3.11
C LEU A 49 -0.70 -4.38 4.40
N ALA A 50 -0.93 -3.21 5.01
CA ALA A 50 -0.32 -2.85 6.29
C ALA A 50 -0.67 -3.85 7.39
N ARG A 51 -1.97 -4.24 7.50
CA ARG A 51 -2.48 -5.21 8.48
C ARG A 51 -2.09 -6.64 8.19
N SER A 52 -1.64 -6.93 6.98
CA SER A 52 -1.12 -8.26 6.60
C SER A 52 0.38 -8.41 6.84
N GLY A 53 1.07 -7.35 7.27
CA GLY A 53 2.49 -7.41 7.60
C GLY A 53 3.42 -7.24 6.39
N VAL A 54 2.99 -6.55 5.32
CA VAL A 54 3.85 -6.22 4.18
C VAL A 54 5.00 -5.31 4.63
N GLY A 55 6.22 -5.61 4.16
CA GLY A 55 7.44 -4.97 4.64
C GLY A 55 7.72 -3.59 4.06
N ALA A 56 7.26 -3.29 2.84
CA ALA A 56 7.43 -1.97 2.24
C ALA A 56 6.25 -1.60 1.33
N LEU A 57 5.83 -0.34 1.41
CA LEU A 57 4.77 0.25 0.59
C LEU A 57 5.26 1.54 -0.06
N ASP A 58 5.06 1.65 -1.36
CA ASP A 58 5.18 2.90 -2.10
C ASP A 58 3.78 3.40 -2.45
N LEU A 59 3.45 4.61 -2.03
CA LEU A 59 2.14 5.22 -2.14
C LEU A 59 2.19 6.36 -3.14
N ILE A 60 1.46 6.25 -4.25
CA ILE A 60 1.51 7.20 -5.35
C ILE A 60 0.13 7.84 -5.54
N ASP A 61 0.02 9.14 -5.28
CA ASP A 61 -1.21 9.95 -5.47
C ASP A 61 -0.83 11.43 -5.39
N ASP A 62 -1.44 12.30 -6.19
CA ASP A 62 -1.21 13.75 -6.16
C ASP A 62 -2.26 14.53 -5.38
N ASP A 63 -3.37 13.89 -5.03
CA ASP A 63 -4.53 14.53 -4.41
C ASP A 63 -4.33 14.86 -2.94
N THR A 64 -5.14 15.81 -2.50
CA THR A 64 -5.42 16.07 -1.08
C THR A 64 -6.77 15.49 -0.67
N VAL A 65 -6.92 15.22 0.63
CA VAL A 65 -8.20 14.77 1.21
C VAL A 65 -9.23 15.88 1.10
N SER A 66 -10.38 15.57 0.50
CA SER A 66 -11.55 16.46 0.39
C SER A 66 -12.70 15.98 1.28
N VAL A 67 -13.56 16.91 1.71
CA VAL A 67 -14.78 16.57 2.46
C VAL A 67 -15.67 15.59 1.71
N THR A 68 -15.70 15.66 0.37
CA THR A 68 -16.49 14.75 -0.48
C THR A 68 -15.93 13.33 -0.54
N ASN A 69 -14.73 13.09 -0.02
CA ASN A 69 -14.13 11.76 0.04
C ASN A 69 -14.59 10.95 1.26
N ILE A 70 -15.13 11.60 2.29
CA ILE A 70 -15.46 10.99 3.58
C ILE A 70 -16.44 9.81 3.43
N ASN A 71 -17.33 9.86 2.47
CA ASN A 71 -18.34 8.82 2.26
C ASN A 71 -17.78 7.46 1.79
N ARG A 72 -16.52 7.41 1.27
CA ARG A 72 -15.98 6.18 0.67
C ARG A 72 -14.47 5.96 0.80
N GLN A 73 -13.70 6.97 1.24
CA GLN A 73 -12.25 6.84 1.35
C GLN A 73 -11.85 6.69 2.82
N ILE A 74 -11.18 5.59 3.17
CA ILE A 74 -10.85 5.23 4.56
C ILE A 74 -9.95 6.26 5.26
N PHE A 75 -9.11 6.98 4.50
CA PHE A 75 -8.21 8.01 5.06
C PHE A 75 -8.84 9.40 5.13
N ALA A 76 -10.06 9.56 4.58
CA ALA A 76 -10.78 10.81 4.60
C ALA A 76 -11.59 10.97 5.90
N LEU A 77 -11.08 11.79 6.79
CA LEU A 77 -11.69 12.16 8.06
C LEU A 77 -11.77 13.68 8.15
N HIS A 78 -12.63 14.23 9.01
CA HIS A 78 -12.68 15.69 9.24
C HIS A 78 -11.32 16.25 9.63
N SER A 79 -10.52 15.50 10.42
CA SER A 79 -9.18 15.88 10.85
C SER A 79 -8.10 15.80 9.78
N THR A 80 -8.38 15.13 8.64
CA THR A 80 -7.40 14.94 7.56
C THR A 80 -7.68 15.79 6.31
N ILE A 81 -8.81 16.50 6.24
CA ILE A 81 -9.18 17.37 5.11
C ILE A 81 -8.05 18.37 4.81
N GLY A 82 -7.71 18.50 3.52
CA GLY A 82 -6.66 19.40 3.01
C GLY A 82 -5.24 18.84 3.07
N ARG A 83 -5.04 17.68 3.71
CA ARG A 83 -3.74 17.03 3.77
C ARG A 83 -3.53 16.13 2.54
N ALA A 84 -2.28 15.96 2.10
CA ALA A 84 -1.98 15.03 1.00
C ALA A 84 -2.39 13.60 1.37
N LYS A 85 -3.09 12.90 0.48
CA LYS A 85 -3.59 11.54 0.72
C LYS A 85 -2.45 10.57 1.06
N VAL A 86 -1.33 10.65 0.34
CA VAL A 86 -0.18 9.77 0.59
C VAL A 86 0.45 9.98 1.98
N ASP A 87 0.44 11.21 2.50
CA ASP A 87 0.99 11.49 3.84
C ASP A 87 0.08 10.93 4.93
N VAL A 88 -1.24 11.14 4.80
CA VAL A 88 -2.23 10.59 5.74
C VAL A 88 -2.18 9.06 5.75
N ALA A 89 -2.10 8.45 4.57
CA ALA A 89 -1.97 7.00 4.43
C ALA A 89 -0.67 6.49 5.07
N ALA A 90 0.45 7.18 4.85
CA ALA A 90 1.75 6.80 5.42
C ALA A 90 1.76 6.86 6.95
N GLU A 91 1.16 7.87 7.56
CA GLU A 91 0.98 7.96 9.01
C GLU A 91 0.15 6.77 9.53
N ARG A 92 -0.96 6.47 8.86
CA ARG A 92 -1.82 5.35 9.21
C ARG A 92 -1.09 4.01 9.13
N VAL A 93 -0.32 3.79 8.05
CA VAL A 93 0.48 2.55 7.90
C VAL A 93 1.49 2.39 9.02
N ARG A 94 2.21 3.48 9.38
CA ARG A 94 3.21 3.44 10.46
C ARG A 94 2.59 3.15 11.83
N ASP A 95 1.36 3.60 12.05
CA ASP A 95 0.63 3.32 13.29
C ASP A 95 0.13 1.87 13.36
N ILE A 96 -0.22 1.27 12.22
CA ILE A 96 -0.63 -0.15 12.12
C ILE A 96 0.58 -1.09 12.16
N ASN A 97 1.60 -0.79 11.34
CA ASN A 97 2.79 -1.62 11.15
C ASN A 97 4.05 -0.75 11.18
N PRO A 98 4.60 -0.46 12.36
CA PRO A 98 5.79 0.38 12.50
C PRO A 98 7.03 -0.15 11.77
N ALA A 99 7.07 -1.46 11.47
CA ALA A 99 8.17 -2.08 10.73
C ALA A 99 8.08 -1.86 9.21
N CYS A 100 6.91 -1.45 8.70
CA CYS A 100 6.71 -1.21 7.28
C CYS A 100 7.45 0.05 6.82
N LYS A 101 8.28 -0.08 5.80
CA LYS A 101 8.94 1.06 5.14
C LYS A 101 7.96 1.71 4.18
N VAL A 102 7.59 2.96 4.43
CA VAL A 102 6.63 3.70 3.58
C VAL A 102 7.34 4.83 2.86
N THR A 103 7.27 4.80 1.53
CA THR A 103 7.71 5.86 0.62
C THR A 103 6.49 6.52 0.00
N THR A 104 6.44 7.85 0.01
CA THR A 104 5.34 8.63 -0.57
C THR A 104 5.80 9.36 -1.82
N HIS A 105 4.98 9.27 -2.88
CA HIS A 105 5.20 9.95 -4.16
C HIS A 105 3.99 10.85 -4.43
N LYS A 106 4.15 12.16 -4.21
CA LYS A 106 3.11 13.17 -4.47
C LYS A 106 3.16 13.56 -5.94
N MET A 107 2.60 12.72 -6.80
CA MET A 107 2.65 12.94 -8.23
C MET A 107 1.41 12.40 -8.93
N PHE A 108 0.98 13.12 -9.96
CA PHE A 108 0.03 12.63 -10.95
C PHE A 108 0.80 11.78 -11.96
N TYR A 109 0.65 10.45 -11.86
CA TYR A 109 1.42 9.52 -12.68
C TYR A 109 0.91 9.48 -14.13
N LEU A 110 1.82 9.75 -15.08
CA LEU A 110 1.57 9.73 -16.51
C LEU A 110 2.77 9.13 -17.26
N PRO A 111 2.63 8.75 -18.55
CA PRO A 111 3.76 8.26 -19.34
C PRO A 111 4.98 9.20 -19.36
N GLU A 112 4.76 10.51 -19.31
CA GLU A 112 5.79 11.53 -19.38
C GLU A 112 6.71 11.57 -18.15
N ASN A 113 6.20 11.16 -16.99
CA ASN A 113 6.96 11.14 -15.73
C ASN A 113 7.12 9.72 -15.15
N ALA A 114 6.75 8.71 -15.92
CA ALA A 114 6.74 7.31 -15.46
C ALA A 114 8.14 6.79 -15.10
N ASP A 115 9.20 7.39 -15.62
CA ASP A 115 10.59 7.03 -15.29
C ASP A 115 11.02 7.48 -13.89
N GLU A 116 10.25 8.33 -13.21
CA GLU A 116 10.48 8.72 -11.83
C GLU A 116 10.22 7.57 -10.84
N ILE A 117 9.45 6.54 -11.28
CA ILE A 117 9.15 5.36 -10.50
C ILE A 117 9.83 4.13 -11.14
N ASP A 118 10.84 3.60 -10.47
CA ASP A 118 11.46 2.35 -10.89
C ASP A 118 10.57 1.15 -10.52
N MET A 119 9.82 0.66 -11.50
CA MET A 119 8.91 -0.47 -11.32
C MET A 119 9.62 -1.79 -11.01
N ALA A 120 10.92 -1.94 -11.37
CA ALA A 120 11.65 -3.18 -11.17
C ALA A 120 11.93 -3.49 -9.68
N GLN A 121 11.79 -2.51 -8.81
CA GLN A 121 11.99 -2.67 -7.37
C GLN A 121 10.79 -3.28 -6.63
N PHE A 122 9.63 -3.45 -7.30
CA PHE A 122 8.41 -3.93 -6.68
C PHE A 122 8.17 -5.41 -6.97
N ASP A 123 7.73 -6.14 -5.95
CA ASP A 123 7.23 -7.50 -6.10
C ASP A 123 5.80 -7.51 -6.67
N TYR A 124 5.05 -6.45 -6.37
CA TYR A 124 3.66 -6.31 -6.76
C TYR A 124 3.28 -4.85 -7.00
N VAL A 125 2.46 -4.61 -8.01
CA VAL A 125 1.90 -3.28 -8.32
C VAL A 125 0.38 -3.37 -8.29
N VAL A 126 -0.25 -2.49 -7.51
CA VAL A 126 -1.70 -2.31 -7.47
C VAL A 126 -2.05 -0.98 -8.12
N ASP A 127 -2.87 -1.05 -9.16
CA ASP A 127 -3.35 0.10 -9.91
C ASP A 127 -4.82 0.38 -9.55
N SER A 128 -5.04 1.44 -8.78
CA SER A 128 -6.36 1.94 -8.38
C SER A 128 -6.64 3.34 -8.95
N LEU A 129 -5.99 3.68 -10.08
CA LEU A 129 -6.20 4.95 -10.79
C LEU A 129 -7.45 4.90 -11.67
N ASP A 130 -8.01 6.07 -11.94
CA ASP A 130 -9.12 6.24 -12.89
C ASP A 130 -8.63 6.63 -14.30
N THR A 131 -7.39 7.12 -14.42
CA THR A 131 -6.81 7.63 -15.66
C THR A 131 -6.37 6.47 -16.56
N ILE A 132 -7.04 6.27 -17.69
CA ILE A 132 -6.78 5.18 -18.63
C ILE A 132 -5.33 5.19 -19.13
N THR A 133 -4.79 6.36 -19.48
CA THR A 133 -3.42 6.51 -19.99
C THR A 133 -2.40 6.02 -18.97
N ALA A 134 -2.59 6.38 -17.68
CA ALA A 134 -1.73 5.93 -16.59
C ALA A 134 -1.83 4.40 -16.40
N LYS A 135 -3.04 3.84 -16.41
CA LYS A 135 -3.28 2.38 -16.29
C LYS A 135 -2.57 1.60 -17.40
N MET A 136 -2.67 2.07 -18.64
CA MET A 136 -2.01 1.44 -19.79
C MET A 136 -0.48 1.48 -19.64
N GLU A 137 0.08 2.59 -19.15
CA GLU A 137 1.53 2.72 -18.94
C GLU A 137 2.02 1.81 -17.82
N ILE A 138 1.29 1.72 -16.69
CA ILE A 138 1.60 0.80 -15.60
C ILE A 138 1.60 -0.65 -16.11
N ALA A 139 0.52 -1.06 -16.78
CA ALA A 139 0.38 -2.42 -17.31
C ALA A 139 1.51 -2.77 -18.28
N ARG A 140 1.85 -1.85 -19.20
CA ARG A 140 2.94 -2.03 -20.18
C ARG A 140 4.30 -2.21 -19.51
N ARG A 141 4.60 -1.38 -18.48
CA ARG A 141 5.87 -1.47 -17.75
C ARG A 141 5.96 -2.73 -16.92
N CYS A 142 4.91 -3.07 -16.19
CA CYS A 142 4.85 -4.30 -15.40
C CYS A 142 5.03 -5.54 -16.28
N LEU A 143 4.35 -5.61 -17.43
CA LEU A 143 4.50 -6.71 -18.38
C LEU A 143 5.94 -6.83 -18.90
N LYS A 144 6.56 -5.70 -19.29
CA LYS A 144 7.93 -5.67 -19.80
C LYS A 144 8.95 -6.16 -18.75
N LEU A 145 8.73 -5.84 -17.48
CA LEU A 145 9.64 -6.15 -16.37
C LEU A 145 9.31 -7.48 -15.66
N GLY A 146 8.19 -8.12 -16.00
CA GLY A 146 7.73 -9.34 -15.32
C GLY A 146 7.24 -9.08 -13.89
N VAL A 147 6.84 -7.85 -13.56
CA VAL A 147 6.29 -7.49 -12.25
C VAL A 147 4.80 -7.82 -12.23
N THR A 148 4.36 -8.48 -11.16
CA THR A 148 2.94 -8.81 -11.01
C THR A 148 2.11 -7.54 -10.81
N HIS A 149 1.05 -7.40 -11.62
CA HIS A 149 0.18 -6.23 -11.64
C HIS A 149 -1.28 -6.64 -11.48
N ILE A 150 -2.04 -5.87 -10.70
CA ILE A 150 -3.48 -6.00 -10.52
C ILE A 150 -4.15 -4.63 -10.66
N CYS A 151 -5.33 -4.60 -11.31
CA CYS A 151 -6.13 -3.38 -11.53
C CYS A 151 -7.63 -3.66 -11.38
#